data_c3e7229d2c4f8cfee0e2ebb690277f49
#
_entry.id   c3e7229d2c4f8cfee0e2ebb690277f49
#
_cell.length_a   1.000
_cell.length_b   1.000
_cell.length_c   1.000
_cell.angle_alpha   90.00
_cell.angle_beta   90.00
_cell.angle_gamma   90.00
#
_symmetry.space_group_name_H-M   'P 1'
#
loop_
_entity.id
_entity.type
_entity.pdbx_description
1 polymer ?
#
loop_
_entity_poly.entity_id
_entity_poly.type
_entity_poly.pdbx_seq_one_letter_code
_entity_poly.pdbx_strand_id
1 'polypeptide(L)'
;MFARAVLKLLAAVLALECTGCVLHLQRDLEPPPGFHYEPPPGATQPFDSFERTPVELSQPFDETRNHEIMRFEFRSSGRNGHPDNLVEGQYFRSKAPGKKSLVVVMPIWGTSSYPPAKISTGYARRAGDDTHVMWIYGNAPVFPWTELSSVPTEEGFRALAQDSAERYRSAVVDMRRLVDWATMQPEIDASRIAFVGFSMSALVTATLLANEPRVSAGVLMMGAARFSEIFSRCRNRAGEVREHVLRTFGWTPSEYHDFFESLFAPADPVRFEGRYDPNRILMIDAMFDDCMPESARAALWEITGHPQRVTFLYQHRSAFYSLTPLGLNVSRRKIYRFLDKVLGRDAAAGD
;
A
#
# COMPACT_ATOMS: atom_id res chain seq x y z
N MET A 1 -49.40 6.70 -15.22
CA MET A 1 -48.73 7.79 -14.52
C MET A 1 -47.76 7.26 -13.45
N PHE A 2 -48.12 6.28 -12.66
CA PHE A 2 -47.32 5.70 -11.58
C PHE A 2 -45.98 5.11 -12.05
N ALA A 3 -45.95 4.32 -13.13
CA ALA A 3 -44.73 3.67 -13.62
C ALA A 3 -43.63 4.67 -14.06
N ARG A 4 -44.03 5.83 -14.61
CA ARG A 4 -43.07 6.90 -15.01
C ARG A 4 -42.52 7.65 -13.81
N ALA A 5 -43.28 7.75 -12.71
CA ALA A 5 -42.83 8.36 -11.47
C ALA A 5 -41.83 7.44 -10.74
N VAL A 6 -42.12 6.13 -10.70
CA VAL A 6 -41.21 5.12 -10.12
C VAL A 6 -39.90 5.02 -10.92
N LEU A 7 -39.99 5.06 -12.26
CA LEU A 7 -38.78 5.04 -13.12
C LEU A 7 -37.90 6.29 -12.93
N LYS A 8 -38.55 7.46 -12.76
CA LYS A 8 -37.82 8.71 -12.45
C LYS A 8 -37.21 8.71 -11.06
N LEU A 9 -37.92 8.11 -10.08
CA LEU A 9 -37.39 7.96 -8.71
C LEU A 9 -36.22 6.97 -8.68
N LEU A 10 -36.33 5.83 -9.37
CA LEU A 10 -35.24 4.86 -9.53
C LEU A 10 -34.04 5.48 -10.29
N ALA A 11 -34.28 6.25 -11.34
CA ALA A 11 -33.21 6.95 -12.08
C ALA A 11 -32.58 8.06 -11.20
N ALA A 12 -33.37 8.77 -10.37
CA ALA A 12 -32.83 9.75 -9.43
C ALA A 12 -32.05 9.09 -8.28
N VAL A 13 -32.52 7.96 -7.76
CA VAL A 13 -31.81 7.17 -6.74
C VAL A 13 -30.54 6.58 -7.31
N LEU A 14 -30.55 6.01 -8.53
CA LEU A 14 -29.36 5.55 -9.23
C LEU A 14 -28.39 6.71 -9.56
N ALA A 15 -28.90 7.89 -9.93
CA ALA A 15 -28.07 9.06 -10.13
C ALA A 15 -27.50 9.61 -8.82
N LEU A 16 -28.24 9.56 -7.70
CA LEU A 16 -27.74 9.88 -6.37
C LEU A 16 -26.73 8.84 -5.86
N GLU A 17 -26.96 7.55 -6.13
CA GLU A 17 -25.96 6.53 -5.84
C GLU A 17 -24.69 6.70 -6.68
N CYS A 18 -24.79 7.05 -7.97
CA CYS A 18 -23.66 7.38 -8.81
C CYS A 18 -22.95 8.68 -8.39
N THR A 19 -23.68 9.71 -7.92
CA THR A 19 -23.10 10.92 -7.35
C THR A 19 -22.62 10.72 -5.90
N GLY A 20 -23.28 9.87 -5.11
CA GLY A 20 -22.85 9.48 -3.78
C GLY A 20 -21.53 8.70 -3.78
N CYS A 21 -21.27 7.90 -4.80
CA CYS A 21 -19.98 7.24 -5.01
C CYS A 21 -18.80 8.21 -5.28
N VAL A 22 -19.08 9.48 -5.56
CA VAL A 22 -18.10 10.54 -5.82
C VAL A 22 -17.99 11.52 -4.65
N LEU A 23 -18.85 11.44 -3.64
CA LEU A 23 -18.72 12.23 -2.41
C LEU A 23 -17.46 11.78 -1.65
N HIS A 24 -16.39 12.52 -1.90
CA HIS A 24 -15.17 12.43 -1.14
C HIS A 24 -15.06 13.69 -0.27
N LEU A 25 -14.81 13.48 0.99
CA LEU A 25 -14.39 14.54 1.88
C LEU A 25 -12.90 14.77 1.62
N GLN A 26 -12.56 15.90 1.00
CA GLN A 26 -11.18 16.37 0.98
C GLN A 26 -11.01 17.27 2.20
N ARG A 27 -10.06 16.93 3.06
CA ARG A 27 -9.68 17.80 4.18
C ARG A 27 -8.52 18.68 3.75
N ASP A 28 -8.50 19.89 4.29
CA ASP A 28 -7.43 20.86 4.06
C ASP A 28 -6.10 20.31 4.60
N LEU A 29 -5.02 20.74 3.93
CA LEU A 29 -3.66 20.27 4.17
C LEU A 29 -2.96 21.03 5.30
N GLU A 30 -3.68 21.39 6.37
CA GLU A 30 -3.05 22.03 7.51
C GLU A 30 -2.50 20.94 8.45
N PRO A 31 -1.18 20.90 8.66
CA PRO A 31 -0.58 19.99 9.63
C PRO A 31 -1.15 20.21 11.03
N PRO A 32 -1.16 19.19 11.90
CA PRO A 32 -1.60 19.35 13.27
C PRO A 32 -0.73 20.40 13.99
N PRO A 33 -1.29 21.11 14.98
CA PRO A 33 -0.51 22.05 15.78
C PRO A 33 0.72 21.36 16.39
N GLY A 34 1.89 21.94 16.16
CA GLY A 34 3.15 21.40 16.66
C GLY A 34 3.78 20.29 15.80
N PHE A 35 3.15 19.90 14.70
CA PHE A 35 3.76 18.96 13.76
C PHE A 35 5.02 19.55 13.14
N HIS A 36 6.12 18.80 13.22
CA HIS A 36 7.38 19.18 12.61
C HIS A 36 7.89 18.00 11.78
N TYR A 37 8.12 18.25 10.48
CA TYR A 37 8.70 17.27 9.58
C TYR A 37 10.22 17.33 9.65
N GLU A 38 10.83 16.21 9.98
CA GLU A 38 12.27 16.00 9.86
C GLU A 38 12.52 14.87 8.86
N PRO A 39 13.23 15.12 7.76
CA PRO A 39 13.60 14.07 6.83
C PRO A 39 14.27 12.91 7.58
N PRO A 40 13.88 11.65 7.33
CA PRO A 40 14.48 10.52 8.01
C PRO A 40 16.00 10.49 7.73
N PRO A 41 16.84 10.43 8.76
CA PRO A 41 18.29 10.40 8.60
C PRO A 41 18.79 9.09 7.96
N GLY A 42 17.89 8.12 7.86
CA GLY A 42 18.06 6.77 7.37
C GLY A 42 17.08 5.85 8.08
N ALA A 43 17.22 4.55 7.86
CA ALA A 43 16.39 3.58 8.54
C ALA A 43 16.81 3.41 10.00
N THR A 44 15.80 3.08 10.81
CA THR A 44 15.99 2.65 12.20
C THR A 44 15.77 1.15 12.33
N GLN A 45 16.27 0.57 13.44
CA GLN A 45 15.96 -0.82 13.73
C GLN A 45 14.43 -1.05 13.77
N PRO A 46 13.94 -2.17 13.23
CA PRO A 46 14.69 -3.30 12.65
C PRO A 46 14.96 -3.19 11.14
N PHE A 47 14.93 -2.00 10.54
CA PHE A 47 15.03 -1.78 9.08
C PHE A 47 16.37 -1.20 8.64
N ASP A 48 17.30 -0.97 9.56
CA ASP A 48 18.53 -0.18 9.38
C ASP A 48 19.62 -0.87 8.55
N SER A 49 19.64 -2.19 8.52
CA SER A 49 20.64 -2.95 7.79
C SER A 49 20.06 -4.06 6.93
N PHE A 50 20.69 -4.32 5.81
CA PHE A 50 20.43 -5.47 4.95
C PHE A 50 21.64 -5.74 4.04
N GLU A 51 21.78 -7.00 3.62
CA GLU A 51 22.73 -7.35 2.55
C GLU A 51 22.15 -6.95 1.20
N ARG A 52 22.99 -6.37 0.35
CA ARG A 52 22.63 -6.09 -1.03
C ARG A 52 22.40 -7.41 -1.76
N THR A 53 21.24 -7.53 -2.37
CA THR A 53 20.90 -8.69 -3.19
C THR A 53 20.77 -8.22 -4.63
N PRO A 54 21.39 -8.92 -5.60
CA PRO A 54 21.20 -8.58 -7.00
C PRO A 54 19.73 -8.75 -7.39
N VAL A 55 19.20 -7.78 -8.13
CA VAL A 55 17.90 -7.92 -8.78
C VAL A 55 18.17 -8.48 -10.17
N GLU A 56 17.65 -9.65 -10.45
CA GLU A 56 17.77 -10.31 -11.74
C GLU A 56 16.66 -9.83 -12.67
N LEU A 57 17.04 -9.48 -13.90
CA LEU A 57 16.08 -9.08 -14.94
C LEU A 57 16.11 -10.12 -16.05
N SER A 58 14.92 -10.56 -16.49
CA SER A 58 14.83 -11.38 -17.69
C SER A 58 15.10 -10.57 -18.95
N GLN A 59 15.27 -11.26 -20.08
CA GLN A 59 15.08 -10.59 -21.38
C GLN A 59 13.63 -10.08 -21.48
N PRO A 60 13.38 -9.01 -22.25
CA PRO A 60 12.03 -8.57 -22.53
C PRO A 60 11.20 -9.72 -23.11
N PHE A 61 10.02 -9.98 -22.51
CA PHE A 61 9.10 -11.02 -22.96
C PHE A 61 7.84 -10.44 -23.62
N ASP A 62 7.63 -9.14 -23.43
CA ASP A 62 6.53 -8.38 -24.03
C ASP A 62 6.95 -6.91 -24.19
N GLU A 63 6.21 -6.16 -24.97
CA GLU A 63 6.45 -4.73 -25.16
C GLU A 63 5.19 -3.93 -25.42
N THR A 64 5.25 -2.66 -25.12
CA THR A 64 4.29 -1.65 -25.56
C THR A 64 4.97 -0.64 -26.48
N ARG A 65 4.23 0.35 -26.98
CA ARG A 65 4.83 1.45 -27.74
C ARG A 65 6.00 2.10 -27.01
N ASN A 66 5.88 2.28 -25.69
CA ASN A 66 6.80 3.09 -24.89
C ASN A 66 7.66 2.27 -23.92
N HIS A 67 7.36 0.98 -23.68
CA HIS A 67 8.05 0.17 -22.68
C HIS A 67 8.40 -1.21 -23.22
N GLU A 68 9.55 -1.71 -22.78
CA GLU A 68 9.87 -3.13 -22.75
C GLU A 68 9.39 -3.69 -21.42
N ILE A 69 8.84 -4.92 -21.43
CA ILE A 69 8.33 -5.58 -20.24
C ILE A 69 9.21 -6.78 -19.92
N MET A 70 9.84 -6.74 -18.75
CA MET A 70 10.71 -7.78 -18.23
C MET A 70 10.16 -8.33 -16.93
N ARG A 71 10.53 -9.56 -16.59
CA ARG A 71 10.40 -10.07 -15.23
C ARG A 71 11.59 -9.58 -14.42
N PHE A 72 11.36 -9.33 -13.15
CA PHE A 72 12.44 -9.16 -12.19
C PHE A 72 12.21 -10.09 -11.01
N GLU A 73 13.30 -10.52 -10.39
CA GLU A 73 13.26 -11.29 -9.16
C GLU A 73 14.51 -11.02 -8.29
N PHE A 74 14.35 -11.17 -7.00
CA PHE A 74 15.45 -11.19 -6.05
C PHE A 74 15.02 -11.91 -4.76
N ARG A 75 16.02 -12.42 -4.02
CA ARG A 75 15.75 -13.09 -2.75
C ARG A 75 15.32 -12.07 -1.69
N SER A 76 14.22 -12.36 -1.00
CA SER A 76 13.75 -11.58 0.14
C SER A 76 14.75 -11.62 1.30
N SER A 77 14.73 -10.59 2.15
CA SER A 77 15.56 -10.52 3.36
C SER A 77 15.11 -11.46 4.48
N GLY A 78 13.86 -11.89 4.44
CA GLY A 78 13.31 -12.79 5.45
C GLY A 78 13.53 -14.28 5.12
N ARG A 79 13.63 -15.11 6.15
CA ARG A 79 13.63 -16.59 6.08
C ARG A 79 14.73 -17.19 5.22
N ASN A 80 15.95 -17.10 5.69
CA ASN A 80 17.07 -17.85 5.09
C ASN A 80 16.69 -19.32 4.86
N GLY A 81 16.70 -19.74 3.59
CA GLY A 81 16.48 -21.12 3.17
C GLY A 81 15.04 -21.51 2.82
N HIS A 82 14.06 -20.61 2.89
CA HIS A 82 12.70 -20.93 2.43
C HIS A 82 12.59 -20.79 0.89
N PRO A 83 12.07 -21.78 0.17
CA PRO A 83 11.97 -21.74 -1.32
C PRO A 83 11.09 -20.60 -1.82
N ASP A 84 10.09 -20.16 -1.04
CA ASP A 84 9.16 -19.08 -1.40
C ASP A 84 9.68 -17.69 -1.05
N ASN A 85 10.96 -17.55 -0.81
CA ASN A 85 11.57 -16.31 -0.35
C ASN A 85 12.00 -15.40 -1.53
N LEU A 86 11.13 -15.26 -2.53
CA LEU A 86 11.36 -14.41 -3.70
C LEU A 86 10.44 -13.20 -3.71
N VAL A 87 11.01 -12.04 -4.03
CA VAL A 87 10.28 -10.87 -4.50
C VAL A 87 10.37 -10.87 -6.01
N GLU A 88 9.23 -10.94 -6.67
CA GLU A 88 9.15 -11.02 -8.12
C GLU A 88 8.07 -10.10 -8.68
N GLY A 89 8.19 -9.79 -9.97
CA GLY A 89 7.21 -8.94 -10.62
C GLY A 89 7.53 -8.62 -12.07
N GLN A 90 6.92 -7.54 -12.56
CA GLN A 90 7.16 -7.01 -13.90
C GLN A 90 7.78 -5.62 -13.82
N TYR A 91 8.78 -5.39 -14.65
CA TYR A 91 9.41 -4.09 -14.87
C TYR A 91 9.07 -3.59 -16.26
N PHE A 92 8.30 -2.53 -16.33
CA PHE A 92 7.99 -1.76 -17.54
C PHE A 92 9.10 -0.73 -17.71
N ARG A 93 10.15 -1.08 -18.44
CA ARG A 93 11.29 -0.22 -18.71
C ARG A 93 10.98 0.71 -19.87
N SER A 94 11.05 2.02 -19.65
CA SER A 94 10.89 3.00 -20.72
C SER A 94 11.95 2.80 -21.81
N LYS A 95 11.53 2.90 -23.07
CA LYS A 95 12.40 2.84 -24.26
C LYS A 95 13.09 4.18 -24.56
N ALA A 96 12.62 5.28 -23.97
CA ALA A 96 13.21 6.59 -24.21
C ALA A 96 14.54 6.77 -23.48
N PRO A 97 15.50 7.47 -24.09
CA PRO A 97 16.79 7.72 -23.47
C PRO A 97 16.71 8.66 -22.28
N GLY A 98 17.73 8.64 -21.43
CA GLY A 98 17.89 9.49 -20.27
C GLY A 98 17.16 8.99 -19.03
N LYS A 99 17.41 9.66 -17.90
CA LYS A 99 16.86 9.27 -16.60
C LYS A 99 15.36 9.55 -16.51
N LYS A 100 14.60 8.57 -16.02
CA LYS A 100 13.14 8.62 -15.84
C LYS A 100 12.78 8.35 -14.39
N SER A 101 11.61 8.83 -13.99
CA SER A 101 11.02 8.47 -12.68
C SER A 101 10.73 6.97 -12.60
N LEU A 102 10.64 6.44 -11.37
CA LEU A 102 10.21 5.07 -11.10
C LEU A 102 8.95 5.08 -10.22
N VAL A 103 7.93 4.34 -10.64
CA VAL A 103 6.76 4.05 -9.80
C VAL A 103 6.72 2.57 -9.47
N VAL A 104 6.76 2.25 -8.20
CA VAL A 104 6.64 0.88 -7.69
C VAL A 104 5.22 0.66 -7.18
N VAL A 105 4.51 -0.28 -7.77
CA VAL A 105 3.15 -0.65 -7.37
C VAL A 105 3.21 -1.94 -6.57
N MET A 106 2.85 -1.81 -5.30
CA MET A 106 2.91 -2.89 -4.32
C MET A 106 1.74 -3.86 -4.46
N PRO A 107 1.90 -5.13 -4.04
CA PRO A 107 0.84 -6.13 -4.12
C PRO A 107 -0.24 -5.93 -3.05
N ILE A 108 -1.35 -6.63 -3.24
CA ILE A 108 -2.24 -7.05 -2.15
C ILE A 108 -1.91 -8.52 -1.88
N TRP A 109 -1.11 -8.78 -0.83
CA TRP A 109 -0.59 -10.12 -0.56
C TRP A 109 -1.68 -11.16 -0.33
N GLY A 110 -1.48 -12.35 -0.89
CA GLY A 110 -2.38 -13.47 -0.78
C GLY A 110 -3.69 -13.30 -1.54
N THR A 111 -3.75 -12.37 -2.50
CA THR A 111 -4.90 -12.14 -3.36
C THR A 111 -4.49 -12.14 -4.85
N SER A 112 -5.49 -11.97 -5.72
CA SER A 112 -5.22 -11.80 -7.15
C SER A 112 -4.38 -10.55 -7.43
N SER A 113 -3.73 -10.52 -8.56
CA SER A 113 -2.94 -9.38 -9.06
C SER A 113 -3.75 -8.10 -9.35
N TYR A 114 -5.07 -8.17 -9.25
CA TYR A 114 -5.97 -7.02 -9.34
C TYR A 114 -6.16 -6.38 -7.94
N PRO A 115 -6.17 -5.05 -7.73
CA PRO A 115 -6.06 -3.98 -8.71
C PRO A 115 -4.62 -3.56 -9.07
N PRO A 116 -3.53 -4.01 -8.39
CA PRO A 116 -2.18 -3.52 -8.65
C PRO A 116 -1.78 -3.60 -10.12
N ALA A 117 -2.06 -4.72 -10.80
CA ALA A 117 -1.77 -4.89 -12.23
C ALA A 117 -2.41 -3.81 -13.10
N LYS A 118 -3.67 -3.42 -12.80
CA LYS A 118 -4.38 -2.37 -13.56
C LYS A 118 -3.83 -0.98 -13.27
N ILE A 119 -3.38 -0.73 -12.07
CA ILE A 119 -2.71 0.54 -11.73
C ILE A 119 -1.38 0.62 -12.48
N SER A 120 -0.56 -0.42 -12.44
CA SER A 120 0.75 -0.46 -13.10
C SER A 120 0.64 -0.26 -14.61
N THR A 121 -0.13 -1.12 -15.29
CA THR A 121 -0.30 -1.04 -16.75
C THR A 121 -0.99 0.25 -17.19
N GLY A 122 -1.95 0.73 -16.40
CA GLY A 122 -2.65 1.98 -16.69
C GLY A 122 -1.76 3.20 -16.50
N TYR A 123 -0.90 3.21 -15.46
CA TYR A 123 0.02 4.30 -15.24
C TYR A 123 1.15 4.31 -16.28
N ALA A 124 1.73 3.15 -16.60
CA ALA A 124 2.73 3.03 -17.67
C ALA A 124 2.21 3.59 -19.00
N ARG A 125 0.94 3.28 -19.35
CA ARG A 125 0.30 3.82 -20.55
C ARG A 125 0.10 5.35 -20.48
N ARG A 126 -0.32 5.86 -19.32
CA ARG A 126 -0.56 7.29 -19.11
C ARG A 126 0.75 8.07 -19.11
N ALA A 127 1.74 7.56 -18.42
CA ALA A 127 3.04 8.19 -18.28
C ALA A 127 3.83 8.22 -19.60
N GLY A 128 3.45 7.36 -20.55
CA GLY A 128 4.18 7.27 -21.81
C GLY A 128 5.60 6.76 -21.58
N ASP A 129 6.59 7.45 -22.12
CA ASP A 129 8.00 7.09 -22.05
C ASP A 129 8.76 7.83 -20.94
N ASP A 130 8.09 8.59 -20.10
CA ASP A 130 8.71 9.42 -19.07
C ASP A 130 8.82 8.75 -17.69
N THR A 131 8.39 7.51 -17.55
CA THR A 131 8.38 6.80 -16.28
C THR A 131 8.61 5.31 -16.47
N HIS A 132 9.46 4.73 -15.63
CA HIS A 132 9.52 3.30 -15.41
C HIS A 132 8.45 2.89 -14.40
N VAL A 133 7.87 1.69 -14.56
CA VAL A 133 6.90 1.15 -13.61
C VAL A 133 7.32 -0.25 -13.20
N MET A 134 7.37 -0.53 -11.91
CA MET A 134 7.52 -1.88 -11.38
C MET A 134 6.21 -2.31 -10.72
N TRP A 135 5.74 -3.49 -11.06
CA TRP A 135 4.62 -4.14 -10.42
C TRP A 135 5.09 -5.38 -9.70
N ILE A 136 4.96 -5.38 -8.36
CA ILE A 136 5.39 -6.49 -7.50
C ILE A 136 4.23 -7.49 -7.35
N TYR A 137 4.53 -8.77 -7.48
CA TYR A 137 3.58 -9.86 -7.22
C TYR A 137 3.49 -10.14 -5.73
N GLY A 138 2.29 -10.51 -5.27
CA GLY A 138 2.02 -10.81 -3.86
C GLY A 138 1.80 -12.30 -3.63
N ASN A 139 2.69 -13.15 -4.12
CA ASN A 139 2.49 -14.60 -4.12
C ASN A 139 2.49 -15.19 -2.71
N ALA A 140 3.43 -14.79 -1.87
CA ALA A 140 3.50 -15.24 -0.48
C ALA A 140 2.80 -14.23 0.45
N PRO A 141 1.75 -14.62 1.21
CA PRO A 141 1.06 -13.71 2.08
C PRO A 141 1.93 -13.31 3.29
N VAL A 142 1.84 -12.03 3.70
CA VAL A 142 2.45 -11.56 4.95
C VAL A 142 1.78 -12.26 6.14
N PHE A 143 0.46 -12.39 6.09
CA PHE A 143 -0.32 -13.11 7.10
C PHE A 143 -0.94 -14.38 6.50
N PRO A 144 -0.58 -15.57 6.97
CA PRO A 144 -1.22 -16.83 6.58
C PRO A 144 -2.56 -16.98 7.34
N TRP A 145 -3.57 -16.23 6.88
CA TRP A 145 -4.85 -16.07 7.60
C TRP A 145 -5.55 -17.40 7.91
N THR A 146 -5.51 -18.34 6.98
CA THR A 146 -6.16 -19.64 7.15
C THR A 146 -5.50 -20.42 8.28
N GLU A 147 -4.19 -20.46 8.30
CA GLU A 147 -3.41 -21.15 9.32
C GLU A 147 -3.59 -20.45 10.68
N LEU A 148 -3.49 -19.12 10.74
CA LEU A 148 -3.69 -18.34 11.96
C LEU A 148 -5.08 -18.53 12.57
N SER A 149 -6.11 -18.72 11.75
CA SER A 149 -7.50 -18.90 12.23
C SER A 149 -7.87 -20.34 12.54
N SER A 150 -6.94 -21.31 12.36
CA SER A 150 -7.23 -22.73 12.56
C SER A 150 -6.14 -23.51 13.32
N VAL A 151 -5.03 -22.86 13.66
CA VAL A 151 -3.93 -23.51 14.39
C VAL A 151 -4.41 -24.07 15.74
N PRO A 152 -4.12 -25.34 16.07
CA PRO A 152 -4.74 -26.00 17.22
C PRO A 152 -4.10 -25.63 18.59
N THR A 153 -2.91 -25.04 18.59
CA THR A 153 -2.19 -24.74 19.83
C THR A 153 -1.79 -23.28 19.95
N GLU A 154 -1.77 -22.76 21.15
CA GLU A 154 -1.34 -21.39 21.43
C GLU A 154 0.11 -21.15 21.02
N GLU A 155 1.00 -22.11 21.28
CA GLU A 155 2.39 -22.03 20.85
C GLU A 155 2.52 -21.91 19.33
N GLY A 156 1.77 -22.73 18.58
CA GLY A 156 1.71 -22.67 17.13
C GLY A 156 1.16 -21.32 16.63
N PHE A 157 0.15 -20.76 17.30
CA PHE A 157 -0.37 -19.44 16.99
C PHE A 157 0.69 -18.36 17.21
N ARG A 158 1.37 -18.36 18.36
CA ARG A 158 2.44 -17.39 18.65
C ARG A 158 3.56 -17.47 17.63
N ALA A 159 3.97 -18.66 17.23
CA ALA A 159 4.99 -18.87 16.20
C ALA A 159 4.56 -18.33 14.83
N LEU A 160 3.33 -18.58 14.39
CA LEU A 160 2.78 -18.05 13.12
C LEU A 160 2.64 -16.51 13.15
N ALA A 161 2.24 -15.95 14.28
CA ALA A 161 2.14 -14.50 14.45
C ALA A 161 3.53 -13.84 14.41
N GLN A 162 4.52 -14.43 15.09
CA GLN A 162 5.92 -14.00 15.04
C GLN A 162 6.48 -14.04 13.63
N ASP A 163 6.22 -15.11 12.89
CA ASP A 163 6.58 -15.26 11.49
C ASP A 163 5.93 -14.18 10.62
N SER A 164 4.68 -13.84 10.89
CA SER A 164 3.97 -12.77 10.17
C SER A 164 4.60 -11.40 10.43
N ALA A 165 5.03 -11.11 11.65
CA ALA A 165 5.74 -9.87 11.97
C ALA A 165 7.10 -9.81 11.25
N GLU A 166 7.81 -10.94 11.17
CA GLU A 166 9.07 -11.02 10.45
C GLU A 166 8.86 -10.86 8.92
N ARG A 167 7.80 -11.43 8.36
CA ARG A 167 7.42 -11.21 6.94
C ARG A 167 7.09 -9.74 6.65
N TYR A 168 6.40 -9.07 7.58
CA TYR A 168 6.13 -7.64 7.44
C TYR A 168 7.43 -6.83 7.45
N ARG A 169 8.32 -7.08 8.42
CA ARG A 169 9.65 -6.47 8.48
C ARG A 169 10.42 -6.69 7.17
N SER A 170 10.45 -7.94 6.71
CA SER A 170 11.13 -8.31 5.47
C SER A 170 10.57 -7.58 4.26
N ALA A 171 9.25 -7.41 4.17
CA ALA A 171 8.63 -6.67 3.08
C ALA A 171 9.12 -5.20 3.01
N VAL A 172 9.30 -4.54 4.16
CA VAL A 172 9.88 -3.17 4.21
C VAL A 172 11.34 -3.18 3.77
N VAL A 173 12.14 -4.11 4.29
CA VAL A 173 13.57 -4.25 3.95
C VAL A 173 13.75 -4.57 2.46
N ASP A 174 12.92 -5.43 1.91
CA ASP A 174 12.96 -5.80 0.49
C ASP A 174 12.66 -4.61 -0.42
N MET A 175 11.73 -3.74 -0.02
CA MET A 175 11.48 -2.49 -0.75
C MET A 175 12.66 -1.52 -0.66
N ARG A 176 13.37 -1.46 0.47
CA ARG A 176 14.62 -0.69 0.59
C ARG A 176 15.73 -1.25 -0.32
N ARG A 177 15.85 -2.57 -0.42
CA ARG A 177 16.76 -3.23 -1.37
C ARG A 177 16.42 -2.89 -2.83
N LEU A 178 15.13 -2.86 -3.16
CA LEU A 178 14.67 -2.46 -4.48
C LEU A 178 15.04 -1.00 -4.78
N VAL A 179 14.90 -0.09 -3.81
CA VAL A 179 15.34 1.30 -3.93
C VAL A 179 16.86 1.38 -4.09
N ASP A 180 17.60 0.57 -3.35
CA ASP A 180 19.07 0.49 -3.48
C ASP A 180 19.50 0.08 -4.90
N TRP A 181 18.86 -0.96 -5.44
CA TRP A 181 19.07 -1.36 -6.84
C TRP A 181 18.66 -0.25 -7.81
N ALA A 182 17.48 0.34 -7.64
CA ALA A 182 16.95 1.35 -8.55
C ALA A 182 17.87 2.59 -8.64
N THR A 183 18.45 3.03 -7.52
CA THR A 183 19.34 4.19 -7.50
C THR A 183 20.69 3.95 -8.18
N MET A 184 21.04 2.70 -8.44
CA MET A 184 22.25 2.32 -9.21
C MET A 184 21.99 2.20 -10.71
N GLN A 185 20.73 2.20 -11.16
CA GLN A 185 20.41 2.09 -12.58
C GLN A 185 20.63 3.42 -13.29
N PRO A 186 21.40 3.45 -14.41
CA PRO A 186 21.70 4.69 -15.13
C PRO A 186 20.46 5.37 -15.73
N GLU A 187 19.40 4.60 -16.02
CA GLU A 187 18.14 5.07 -16.60
C GLU A 187 17.14 5.59 -15.57
N ILE A 188 17.35 5.33 -14.26
CA ILE A 188 16.42 5.75 -13.20
C ILE A 188 16.91 7.04 -12.54
N ASP A 189 16.01 7.99 -12.38
CA ASP A 189 16.22 9.19 -11.58
C ASP A 189 16.02 8.87 -10.10
N ALA A 190 17.09 8.76 -9.36
CA ALA A 190 17.11 8.43 -7.94
C ALA A 190 16.33 9.41 -7.05
N SER A 191 16.05 10.63 -7.54
CA SER A 191 15.27 11.64 -6.82
C SER A 191 13.76 11.54 -7.07
N ARG A 192 13.31 10.66 -7.98
CA ARG A 192 11.94 10.54 -8.42
C ARG A 192 11.44 9.09 -8.36
N ILE A 193 11.46 8.52 -7.15
CA ILE A 193 10.97 7.15 -6.87
C ILE A 193 9.72 7.25 -6.00
N ALA A 194 8.59 6.70 -6.47
CA ALA A 194 7.33 6.70 -5.74
C ALA A 194 6.77 5.28 -5.55
N PHE A 195 6.05 5.08 -4.44
CA PHE A 195 5.41 3.81 -4.12
C PHE A 195 3.88 3.95 -4.04
N VAL A 196 3.17 2.91 -4.47
CA VAL A 196 1.70 2.82 -4.38
C VAL A 196 1.34 1.56 -3.61
N GLY A 197 0.81 1.72 -2.41
CA GLY A 197 0.39 0.63 -1.53
C GLY A 197 -1.12 0.54 -1.35
N PHE A 198 -1.62 -0.68 -1.13
CA PHE A 198 -3.03 -1.01 -0.95
C PHE A 198 -3.23 -1.89 0.27
N SER A 199 -4.10 -1.49 1.21
CA SER A 199 -4.38 -2.28 2.42
C SER A 199 -3.06 -2.61 3.15
N MET A 200 -2.70 -3.87 3.31
CA MET A 200 -1.45 -4.27 3.96
C MET A 200 -0.21 -3.61 3.34
N SER A 201 -0.12 -3.49 2.03
CA SER A 201 1.02 -2.83 1.42
C SER A 201 1.01 -1.30 1.59
N ALA A 202 -0.11 -0.69 1.95
CA ALA A 202 -0.14 0.71 2.36
C ALA A 202 0.56 0.90 3.71
N LEU A 203 0.43 -0.06 4.65
CA LEU A 203 1.18 -0.03 5.91
C LEU A 203 2.69 -0.21 5.66
N VAL A 204 3.06 -1.19 4.81
CA VAL A 204 4.47 -1.36 4.40
C VAL A 204 5.02 -0.09 3.75
N THR A 205 4.24 0.55 2.86
CA THR A 205 4.63 1.81 2.21
C THR A 205 4.79 2.94 3.22
N ALA A 206 3.91 3.05 4.22
CA ALA A 206 4.03 4.04 5.28
C ALA A 206 5.33 3.83 6.09
N THR A 207 5.61 2.59 6.51
CA THR A 207 6.85 2.28 7.22
C THR A 207 8.09 2.52 6.34
N LEU A 208 8.01 2.21 5.04
CA LEU A 208 9.08 2.48 4.08
C LEU A 208 9.38 3.97 3.96
N LEU A 209 8.36 4.82 3.79
CA LEU A 209 8.53 6.28 3.68
C LEU A 209 9.28 6.88 4.87
N ALA A 210 9.03 6.36 6.06
CA ALA A 210 9.68 6.82 7.30
C ALA A 210 11.11 6.30 7.47
N ASN A 211 11.55 5.30 6.70
CA ASN A 211 12.84 4.62 6.86
C ASN A 211 13.68 4.61 5.58
N GLU A 212 13.20 5.24 4.50
CA GLU A 212 13.93 5.30 3.23
C GLU A 212 13.81 6.69 2.59
N PRO A 213 14.74 7.59 2.89
CA PRO A 213 14.69 8.99 2.46
C PRO A 213 14.77 9.19 0.93
N ARG A 214 15.21 8.17 0.19
CA ARG A 214 15.27 8.20 -1.28
C ARG A 214 13.91 7.99 -1.94
N VAL A 215 12.90 7.54 -1.19
CA VAL A 215 11.52 7.45 -1.69
C VAL A 215 10.90 8.83 -1.65
N SER A 216 10.60 9.37 -2.81
CA SER A 216 10.15 10.75 -2.95
C SER A 216 8.65 10.95 -2.71
N ALA A 217 7.83 9.90 -2.84
CA ALA A 217 6.39 10.00 -2.59
C ALA A 217 5.72 8.64 -2.36
N GLY A 218 4.54 8.65 -1.71
CA GLY A 218 3.75 7.45 -1.48
C GLY A 218 2.25 7.65 -1.59
N VAL A 219 1.57 6.63 -2.11
CA VAL A 219 0.11 6.50 -2.08
C VAL A 219 -0.27 5.41 -1.09
N LEU A 220 -1.08 5.76 -0.10
CA LEU A 220 -1.53 4.90 0.98
C LEU A 220 -3.05 4.67 0.82
N MET A 221 -3.44 3.68 0.03
CA MET A 221 -4.85 3.37 -0.16
C MET A 221 -5.31 2.33 0.86
N MET A 222 -6.27 2.72 1.72
CA MET A 222 -6.78 1.91 2.84
C MET A 222 -5.65 1.48 3.80
N GLY A 223 -4.74 2.42 4.09
CA GLY A 223 -3.71 2.28 5.09
C GLY A 223 -4.21 2.67 6.49
N ALA A 224 -3.47 2.24 7.49
CA ALA A 224 -3.69 2.60 8.89
C ALA A 224 -2.37 2.52 9.67
N ALA A 225 -2.38 2.94 10.93
CA ALA A 225 -1.37 2.69 11.92
C ALA A 225 -2.00 1.92 13.10
N ARG A 226 -1.26 1.64 14.17
CA ARG A 226 -1.75 0.88 15.34
C ARG A 226 -2.24 -0.50 14.96
N PHE A 227 -1.29 -1.39 14.66
CA PHE A 227 -1.59 -2.77 14.28
C PHE A 227 -2.51 -3.49 15.28
N SER A 228 -2.30 -3.30 16.58
CA SER A 228 -3.13 -3.89 17.64
C SER A 228 -4.61 -3.54 17.49
N GLU A 229 -4.93 -2.29 17.13
CA GLU A 229 -6.31 -1.88 16.87
C GLU A 229 -6.88 -2.55 15.61
N ILE A 230 -6.07 -2.70 14.55
CA ILE A 230 -6.49 -3.39 13.33
C ILE A 230 -6.84 -4.84 13.66
N PHE A 231 -5.96 -5.58 14.34
CA PHE A 231 -6.22 -6.96 14.72
C PHE A 231 -7.41 -7.10 15.66
N SER A 232 -7.57 -6.15 16.60
CA SER A 232 -8.65 -6.19 17.60
C SER A 232 -10.03 -5.84 17.03
N ARG A 233 -10.12 -5.06 15.94
CA ARG A 233 -11.38 -4.50 15.46
C ARG A 233 -11.79 -4.89 14.04
N CYS A 234 -10.84 -5.39 13.21
CA CYS A 234 -11.16 -5.89 11.88
C CYS A 234 -12.21 -6.99 11.94
N ARG A 235 -13.20 -6.95 11.03
CA ARG A 235 -14.33 -7.90 11.00
C ARG A 235 -14.19 -9.01 9.96
N ASN A 236 -13.14 -8.96 9.12
CA ASN A 236 -12.87 -10.01 8.15
C ASN A 236 -11.79 -10.98 8.66
N ARG A 237 -10.85 -11.37 7.85
CA ARG A 237 -9.90 -12.45 8.19
C ARG A 237 -9.17 -12.26 9.53
N ALA A 238 -8.77 -11.03 9.88
CA ALA A 238 -8.19 -10.78 11.20
C ALA A 238 -9.22 -10.95 12.34
N GLY A 239 -10.50 -10.69 12.08
CA GLY A 239 -11.58 -11.00 13.01
C GLY A 239 -11.75 -12.50 13.23
N GLU A 240 -11.66 -13.31 12.18
CA GLU A 240 -11.70 -14.77 12.28
C GLU A 240 -10.54 -15.31 13.15
N VAL A 241 -9.34 -14.75 12.97
CA VAL A 241 -8.16 -15.06 13.80
C VAL A 241 -8.43 -14.70 15.27
N ARG A 242 -8.92 -13.49 15.54
CA ARG A 242 -9.27 -13.06 16.89
C ARG A 242 -10.30 -14.00 17.54
N GLU A 243 -11.38 -14.31 16.87
CA GLU A 243 -12.41 -15.21 17.39
C GLU A 243 -11.89 -16.61 17.67
N HIS A 244 -10.99 -17.10 16.79
CA HIS A 244 -10.33 -18.39 17.01
C HIS A 244 -9.48 -18.37 18.30
N VAL A 245 -8.64 -17.37 18.48
CA VAL A 245 -7.74 -17.25 19.65
C VAL A 245 -8.53 -17.12 20.95
N LEU A 246 -9.50 -16.21 20.99
CA LEU A 246 -10.33 -16.00 22.19
C LEU A 246 -11.10 -17.27 22.57
N ARG A 247 -11.68 -17.97 21.62
CA ARG A 247 -12.46 -19.17 21.86
C ARG A 247 -11.59 -20.40 22.17
N THR A 248 -10.48 -20.59 21.48
CA THR A 248 -9.69 -21.83 21.53
C THR A 248 -8.65 -21.78 22.67
N PHE A 249 -8.03 -20.63 22.86
CA PHE A 249 -6.95 -20.48 23.86
C PHE A 249 -7.43 -19.75 25.12
N GLY A 250 -8.67 -19.26 25.15
CA GLY A 250 -9.24 -18.58 26.31
C GLY A 250 -8.67 -17.19 26.58
N TRP A 251 -8.01 -16.58 25.58
CA TRP A 251 -7.50 -15.23 25.78
C TRP A 251 -8.63 -14.22 25.94
N THR A 252 -8.36 -13.19 26.75
CA THR A 252 -9.21 -12.01 26.81
C THR A 252 -8.94 -11.09 25.63
N PRO A 253 -9.87 -10.20 25.27
CA PRO A 253 -9.64 -9.17 24.25
C PRO A 253 -8.43 -8.27 24.55
N SER A 254 -8.12 -8.00 25.82
CA SER A 254 -6.95 -7.22 26.24
C SER A 254 -5.65 -7.97 25.95
N GLU A 255 -5.56 -9.24 26.37
CA GLU A 255 -4.38 -10.07 26.11
C GLU A 255 -4.08 -10.20 24.61
N TYR A 256 -5.14 -10.33 23.79
CA TYR A 256 -5.01 -10.35 22.33
C TYR A 256 -4.47 -9.03 21.78
N HIS A 257 -5.04 -7.91 22.25
CA HIS A 257 -4.59 -6.57 21.86
C HIS A 257 -3.12 -6.35 22.24
N ASP A 258 -2.76 -6.61 23.51
CA ASP A 258 -1.43 -6.36 24.05
C ASP A 258 -0.35 -7.25 23.40
N PHE A 259 -0.74 -8.47 23.02
CA PHE A 259 0.13 -9.34 22.24
C PHE A 259 0.49 -8.74 20.88
N PHE A 260 -0.50 -8.26 20.10
CA PHE A 260 -0.23 -7.66 18.80
C PHE A 260 0.44 -6.28 18.94
N GLU A 261 0.13 -5.52 19.97
CA GLU A 261 0.84 -4.27 20.29
C GLU A 261 2.33 -4.54 20.49
N SER A 262 2.68 -5.46 21.38
CA SER A 262 4.06 -5.84 21.63
C SER A 262 4.78 -6.36 20.38
N LEU A 263 4.09 -7.17 19.59
CA LEU A 263 4.66 -7.83 18.42
C LEU A 263 4.98 -6.85 17.29
N PHE A 264 4.11 -5.87 17.04
CA PHE A 264 4.23 -4.95 15.92
C PHE A 264 4.73 -3.55 16.29
N ALA A 265 4.82 -3.20 17.58
CA ALA A 265 5.31 -1.89 18.02
C ALA A 265 6.63 -1.44 17.35
N PRO A 266 7.64 -2.32 17.12
CA PRO A 266 8.87 -1.92 16.44
C PRO A 266 8.68 -1.49 14.99
N ALA A 267 7.60 -1.92 14.34
CA ALA A 267 7.31 -1.73 12.93
C ALA A 267 6.06 -0.88 12.65
N ASP A 268 5.33 -0.50 13.70
CA ASP A 268 4.12 0.32 13.56
C ASP A 268 4.47 1.73 13.08
N PRO A 269 3.77 2.26 12.07
CA PRO A 269 3.97 3.62 11.58
C PRO A 269 3.93 4.71 12.66
N VAL A 270 3.18 4.54 13.76
CA VAL A 270 3.13 5.54 14.85
C VAL A 270 4.49 5.83 15.48
N ARG A 271 5.41 4.87 15.43
CA ARG A 271 6.77 5.01 15.94
C ARG A 271 7.59 6.07 15.20
N PHE A 272 7.17 6.41 13.99
CA PHE A 272 7.93 7.25 13.06
C PHE A 272 7.28 8.62 12.83
N GLU A 273 6.46 9.08 13.78
CA GLU A 273 5.88 10.42 13.74
C GLU A 273 6.94 11.49 13.43
N GLY A 274 6.57 12.49 12.64
CA GLY A 274 7.48 13.55 12.19
C GLY A 274 8.41 13.20 11.03
N ARG A 275 8.50 11.92 10.60
CA ARG A 275 9.35 11.49 9.49
C ARG A 275 8.66 11.48 8.13
N TYR A 276 7.47 12.05 8.04
CA TYR A 276 6.65 12.05 6.83
C TYR A 276 6.50 13.46 6.28
N ASP A 277 6.80 13.67 5.00
CA ASP A 277 6.44 14.91 4.31
C ASP A 277 4.98 14.81 3.83
N PRO A 278 4.04 15.55 4.43
CA PRO A 278 2.63 15.48 4.06
C PRO A 278 2.36 15.85 2.59
N ASN A 279 3.22 16.69 1.98
CA ASN A 279 3.07 17.10 0.58
C ASN A 279 3.39 15.97 -0.41
N ARG A 280 4.04 14.90 0.06
CA ARG A 280 4.49 13.75 -0.73
C ARG A 280 3.68 12.48 -0.48
N ILE A 281 2.53 12.61 0.22
CA ILE A 281 1.65 11.49 0.55
C ILE A 281 0.24 11.76 0.05
N LEU A 282 -0.37 10.76 -0.57
CA LEU A 282 -1.80 10.69 -0.85
C LEU A 282 -2.42 9.56 -0.05
N MET A 283 -3.37 9.87 0.84
CA MET A 283 -4.19 8.88 1.52
C MET A 283 -5.54 8.71 0.82
N ILE A 284 -5.97 7.47 0.61
CA ILE A 284 -7.29 7.14 0.08
C ILE A 284 -7.95 6.14 1.03
N ASP A 285 -9.06 6.56 1.64
CA ASP A 285 -9.75 5.81 2.68
C ASP A 285 -11.17 5.39 2.28
N ALA A 286 -11.68 4.37 2.96
CA ALA A 286 -13.07 3.99 2.96
C ALA A 286 -13.73 4.40 4.29
N MET A 287 -14.85 5.16 4.24
CA MET A 287 -15.52 5.67 5.44
C MET A 287 -16.05 4.53 6.33
N PHE A 288 -16.59 3.50 5.71
CA PHE A 288 -17.16 2.34 6.38
C PHE A 288 -16.21 1.14 6.36
N ASP A 289 -14.90 1.42 6.42
CA ASP A 289 -13.90 0.37 6.42
C ASP A 289 -14.10 -0.58 7.62
N ASP A 290 -14.39 -1.83 7.32
CA ASP A 290 -14.66 -2.87 8.29
C ASP A 290 -13.39 -3.64 8.73
N CYS A 291 -12.24 -3.24 8.22
CA CYS A 291 -10.94 -3.80 8.59
C CYS A 291 -9.95 -2.79 9.16
N MET A 292 -9.89 -1.59 8.60
CA MET A 292 -9.05 -0.51 9.09
C MET A 292 -9.90 0.44 9.96
N PRO A 293 -9.88 0.33 11.30
CA PRO A 293 -10.70 1.15 12.19
C PRO A 293 -10.45 2.64 11.98
N GLU A 294 -11.47 3.47 12.22
CA GLU A 294 -11.33 4.92 12.05
C GLU A 294 -10.20 5.49 12.91
N SER A 295 -10.07 5.03 14.16
CA SER A 295 -8.97 5.44 15.06
C SER A 295 -7.59 5.12 14.50
N ALA A 296 -7.41 3.96 13.86
CA ALA A 296 -6.16 3.55 13.25
C ALA A 296 -5.84 4.34 11.96
N ARG A 297 -6.87 4.65 11.16
CA ARG A 297 -6.73 5.51 9.97
C ARG A 297 -6.46 6.97 10.34
N ALA A 298 -7.15 7.48 11.39
CA ALA A 298 -6.91 8.80 11.93
C ALA A 298 -5.48 8.91 12.49
N ALA A 299 -5.01 7.90 13.24
CA ALA A 299 -3.64 7.88 13.73
C ALA A 299 -2.61 7.98 12.61
N LEU A 300 -2.78 7.23 11.51
CA LEU A 300 -1.88 7.34 10.36
C LEU A 300 -1.92 8.76 9.77
N TRP A 301 -3.08 9.36 9.64
CA TRP A 301 -3.23 10.71 9.09
C TRP A 301 -2.57 11.77 9.97
N GLU A 302 -2.72 11.67 11.31
CA GLU A 302 -2.09 12.58 12.28
C GLU A 302 -0.56 12.49 12.22
N ILE A 303 0.01 11.29 12.35
CA ILE A 303 1.46 11.11 12.38
C ILE A 303 2.14 11.46 11.06
N THR A 304 1.41 11.42 9.96
CA THR A 304 1.92 11.81 8.63
C THR A 304 1.74 13.30 8.33
N GLY A 305 1.24 14.10 9.28
CA GLY A 305 1.15 15.55 9.17
C GLY A 305 0.01 16.04 8.30
N HIS A 306 -1.12 15.34 8.32
CA HIS A 306 -2.33 15.70 7.57
C HIS A 306 -2.12 15.78 6.04
N PRO A 307 -1.61 14.74 5.39
CA PRO A 307 -1.44 14.72 3.95
C PRO A 307 -2.78 14.82 3.22
N GLN A 308 -2.72 15.03 1.90
CA GLN A 308 -3.92 14.97 1.06
C GLN A 308 -4.68 13.67 1.31
N ARG A 309 -5.94 13.79 1.76
CA ARG A 309 -6.80 12.67 2.12
C ARG A 309 -8.10 12.69 1.34
N VAL A 310 -8.45 11.55 0.76
CA VAL A 310 -9.70 11.33 0.02
C VAL A 310 -10.44 10.17 0.67
N THR A 311 -11.63 10.42 1.20
CA THR A 311 -12.44 9.39 1.85
C THR A 311 -13.67 9.10 1.01
N PHE A 312 -13.87 7.82 0.65
CA PHE A 312 -15.03 7.33 -0.08
C PHE A 312 -16.02 6.62 0.85
N LEU A 313 -17.31 6.64 0.47
CA LEU A 313 -18.40 5.98 1.20
C LEU A 313 -18.44 4.46 0.92
N TYR A 314 -17.32 3.78 1.10
CA TYR A 314 -17.17 2.35 0.86
C TYR A 314 -16.75 1.59 2.11
N GLN A 315 -16.91 0.27 2.08
CA GLN A 315 -16.24 -0.67 2.97
C GLN A 315 -14.85 -1.02 2.38
N HIS A 316 -14.01 -1.70 3.17
CA HIS A 316 -12.64 -2.05 2.79
C HIS A 316 -12.54 -2.68 1.40
N ARG A 317 -13.28 -3.77 1.16
CA ARG A 317 -13.21 -4.50 -0.11
C ARG A 317 -13.87 -3.75 -1.27
N SER A 318 -14.98 -3.07 -1.01
CA SER A 318 -15.70 -2.34 -2.04
C SER A 318 -14.99 -1.04 -2.47
N ALA A 319 -14.08 -0.50 -1.67
CA ALA A 319 -13.26 0.65 -2.04
C ALA A 319 -12.45 0.40 -3.34
N PHE A 320 -12.10 -0.84 -3.63
CA PHE A 320 -11.42 -1.21 -4.87
C PHE A 320 -12.27 -1.00 -6.14
N TYR A 321 -13.61 -0.96 -6.02
CA TYR A 321 -14.46 -0.60 -7.16
C TYR A 321 -14.17 0.81 -7.69
N SER A 322 -13.73 1.74 -6.84
CA SER A 322 -13.35 3.09 -7.26
C SER A 322 -12.16 3.14 -8.23
N LEU A 323 -11.42 2.03 -8.35
CA LEU A 323 -10.33 1.84 -9.31
C LEU A 323 -10.81 1.29 -10.65
N THR A 324 -12.06 0.87 -10.76
CA THR A 324 -12.65 0.24 -11.95
C THR A 324 -13.50 1.23 -12.76
N PRO A 325 -13.80 0.93 -14.03
CA PRO A 325 -14.75 1.73 -14.82
C PRO A 325 -16.13 1.86 -14.18
N LEU A 326 -16.62 0.82 -13.46
CA LEU A 326 -17.89 0.86 -12.73
C LEU A 326 -17.89 1.91 -11.62
N GLY A 327 -16.77 2.08 -10.93
CA GLY A 327 -16.53 3.16 -9.95
C GLY A 327 -15.93 4.42 -10.60
N LEU A 328 -16.15 4.64 -11.90
CA LEU A 328 -15.68 5.81 -12.67
C LEU A 328 -14.17 6.04 -12.60
N ASN A 329 -13.40 5.04 -12.20
CA ASN A 329 -11.94 5.14 -12.00
C ASN A 329 -11.51 6.31 -11.12
N VAL A 330 -12.32 6.73 -10.15
CA VAL A 330 -12.08 7.96 -9.39
C VAL A 330 -10.78 7.89 -8.61
N SER A 331 -10.56 6.82 -7.83
CA SER A 331 -9.30 6.63 -7.09
C SER A 331 -8.12 6.50 -8.04
N ARG A 332 -8.25 5.75 -9.14
CA ARG A 332 -7.21 5.62 -10.15
C ARG A 332 -6.79 6.97 -10.73
N ARG A 333 -7.75 7.84 -11.08
CA ARG A 333 -7.43 9.19 -11.58
C ARG A 333 -6.75 10.06 -10.53
N LYS A 334 -7.15 9.94 -9.24
CA LYS A 334 -6.49 10.69 -8.16
C LYS A 334 -5.06 10.20 -7.93
N ILE A 335 -4.84 8.88 -7.92
CA ILE A 335 -3.49 8.29 -7.82
C ILE A 335 -2.61 8.81 -8.96
N TYR A 336 -3.09 8.76 -10.21
CA TYR A 336 -2.28 9.17 -11.36
C TYR A 336 -1.96 10.66 -11.36
N ARG A 337 -2.93 11.53 -11.05
CA ARG A 337 -2.69 12.97 -10.94
C ARG A 337 -1.70 13.31 -9.82
N PHE A 338 -1.81 12.63 -8.69
CA PHE A 338 -0.87 12.80 -7.59
C PHE A 338 0.54 12.39 -8.02
N LEU A 339 0.70 11.21 -8.64
CA LEU A 339 1.99 10.75 -9.14
C LEU A 339 2.57 11.70 -10.19
N ASP A 340 1.76 12.17 -11.15
CA ASP A 340 2.18 13.14 -12.15
C ASP A 340 2.73 14.41 -11.47
N LYS A 341 2.01 14.93 -10.49
CA LYS A 341 2.40 16.14 -9.73
C LYS A 341 3.72 15.94 -8.98
N VAL A 342 3.81 14.89 -8.14
CA VAL A 342 4.98 14.69 -7.28
C VAL A 342 6.24 14.25 -8.04
N LEU A 343 6.08 13.67 -9.23
CA LEU A 343 7.15 13.28 -10.12
C LEU A 343 7.49 14.36 -11.18
N GLY A 344 6.91 15.57 -11.04
CA GLY A 344 7.24 16.71 -11.89
C GLY A 344 6.71 16.60 -13.33
N ARG A 345 5.56 15.95 -13.55
CA ARG A 345 4.95 15.71 -14.87
C ARG A 345 3.79 16.64 -15.21
N ASP A 346 3.33 17.47 -14.28
CA ASP A 346 2.16 18.35 -14.49
C ASP A 346 2.32 19.37 -15.63
N ALA A 347 3.55 19.61 -16.11
CA ALA A 347 3.81 20.55 -17.18
C ALA A 347 3.62 19.98 -18.61
N ALA A 348 3.45 18.66 -18.77
CA ALA A 348 3.42 17.99 -20.07
C ALA A 348 2.03 17.46 -20.48
N ALA A 349 1.04 17.47 -19.59
CA ALA A 349 -0.31 16.99 -19.85
C ALA A 349 -1.26 18.17 -20.11
N GLY A 350 -1.01 18.88 -21.18
CA GLY A 350 -2.04 19.66 -21.85
C GLY A 350 -3.01 18.71 -22.51
N ASP A 351 -4.27 18.71 -22.06
CA ASP A 351 -5.55 18.23 -22.64
C ASP A 351 -5.66 16.75 -23.03
#